data_f8030f87af7a732b1c50be90907d91c6
#
_entry.id   f8030f87af7a732b1c50be90907d91c6
#
_cell.length_a   1.000
_cell.length_b   1.000
_cell.length_c   1.000
_cell.angle_alpha   90.00
_cell.angle_beta   90.00
_cell.angle_gamma   90.00
#
_symmetry.space_group_name_H-M   'P 1'
#
loop_
_entity.id
_entity.type
_entity.pdbx_description
1 polymer ?
#
loop_
_entity_poly.entity_id
_entity_poly.type
_entity_poly.pdbx_seq_one_letter_code
_entity_poly.pdbx_strand_id
1 'polypeptide(L)'
;FLVLLLGIISFFAMYSTEQGKFGYFTQSHLYRFFIFFIVFIVISFFRIKFWHKTAYLFYFSILILLFSVDFFGITASGSKRWINLFFINLQPSELMKIALIIFLARFYYKIPVEKIIDIKYIFVPIFVIFVPVLLVTSQPDLGTALLILIGGLSVIWLAGFKLKFFLYSL
;
A
#
# COMPACT_ATOMS: atom_id res chain seq x y z
N PHE A 1 -14.03 13.36 10.09
CA PHE A 1 -15.20 12.79 10.78
C PHE A 1 -15.23 11.27 10.71
N LEU A 2 -15.25 10.66 9.49
CA LEU A 2 -15.33 9.20 9.32
C LEU A 2 -14.21 8.43 10.03
N VAL A 3 -12.96 8.90 9.98
CA VAL A 3 -11.82 8.27 10.65
C VAL A 3 -12.01 8.23 12.17
N LEU A 4 -12.52 9.32 12.76
CA LEU A 4 -12.81 9.37 14.20
C LEU A 4 -13.94 8.42 14.56
N LEU A 5 -15.00 8.36 13.77
CA LEU A 5 -16.13 7.47 13.98
C LEU A 5 -15.69 5.99 13.92
N LEU A 6 -14.89 5.62 12.92
CA LEU A 6 -14.28 4.28 12.84
C LEU A 6 -13.35 3.99 14.02
N GLY A 7 -12.59 4.99 14.48
CA GLY A 7 -11.76 4.89 15.68
C GLY A 7 -12.57 4.59 16.94
N ILE A 8 -13.70 5.25 17.12
CA ILE A 8 -14.61 5.02 18.24
C ILE A 8 -15.21 3.59 18.18
N ILE A 9 -15.68 3.18 17.00
CA ILE A 9 -16.24 1.82 16.81
C ILE A 9 -15.18 0.77 17.12
N SER A 10 -13.97 0.92 16.58
CA SER A 10 -12.88 -0.03 16.82
C SER A 10 -12.45 -0.07 18.29
N PHE A 11 -12.47 1.07 18.98
CA PHE A 11 -12.22 1.12 20.43
C PHE A 11 -13.24 0.29 21.21
N PHE A 12 -14.54 0.47 20.94
CA PHE A 12 -15.58 -0.30 21.62
C PHE A 12 -15.49 -1.79 21.30
N ALA A 13 -15.13 -2.15 20.07
CA ALA A 13 -14.91 -3.55 19.69
C ALA A 13 -13.77 -4.17 20.52
N MET A 14 -12.63 -3.49 20.64
CA MET A 14 -11.49 -3.97 21.44
C MET A 14 -11.83 -4.04 22.93
N TYR A 15 -12.53 -3.04 23.47
CA TYR A 15 -12.99 -3.02 24.85
C TYR A 15 -13.95 -4.18 25.16
N SER A 16 -14.82 -4.52 24.21
CA SER A 16 -15.74 -5.67 24.34
C SER A 16 -14.99 -7.00 24.34
N THR A 17 -13.94 -7.17 23.50
CA THR A 17 -13.13 -8.40 23.49
C THR A 17 -12.38 -8.64 24.79
N GLU A 18 -12.04 -7.59 25.53
CA GLU A 18 -11.41 -7.64 26.86
C GLU A 18 -12.44 -7.66 28.00
N GLN A 19 -13.68 -8.08 27.73
CA GLN A 19 -14.75 -8.24 28.73
C GLN A 19 -15.05 -6.94 29.51
N GLY A 20 -14.96 -5.78 28.88
CA GLY A 20 -15.21 -4.49 29.50
C GLY A 20 -14.09 -4.01 30.42
N LYS A 21 -12.89 -4.56 30.33
CA LYS A 21 -11.71 -4.10 31.07
C LYS A 21 -10.77 -3.32 30.16
N PHE A 22 -10.12 -2.31 30.71
CA PHE A 22 -9.03 -1.59 30.05
C PHE A 22 -7.75 -2.43 30.08
N GLY A 23 -7.70 -3.52 29.32
CA GLY A 23 -6.56 -4.40 29.22
C GLY A 23 -5.48 -3.88 28.26
N TYR A 24 -4.44 -4.69 28.09
CA TYR A 24 -3.28 -4.36 27.27
C TYR A 24 -3.64 -4.07 25.79
N PHE A 25 -4.54 -4.85 25.22
CA PHE A 25 -4.91 -4.70 23.80
C PHE A 25 -5.71 -3.40 23.55
N THR A 26 -6.66 -3.08 24.44
CA THR A 26 -7.45 -1.84 24.36
C THR A 26 -6.55 -0.60 24.49
N GLN A 27 -5.63 -0.60 25.47
CA GLN A 27 -4.69 0.51 25.65
C GLN A 27 -3.74 0.64 24.44
N SER A 28 -3.13 -0.46 23.99
CA SER A 28 -2.23 -0.46 22.84
C SER A 28 -2.94 0.02 21.57
N HIS A 29 -4.22 -0.36 21.38
CA HIS A 29 -5.02 0.10 20.25
C HIS A 29 -5.25 1.62 20.31
N LEU A 30 -5.60 2.14 21.47
CA LEU A 30 -5.83 3.56 21.68
C LEU A 30 -4.57 4.39 21.37
N TYR A 31 -3.41 4.00 21.92
CA TYR A 31 -2.13 4.68 21.66
C TYR A 31 -1.78 4.67 20.16
N ARG A 32 -1.90 3.52 19.50
CA ARG A 32 -1.65 3.39 18.07
C ARG A 32 -2.59 4.26 17.26
N PHE A 33 -3.88 4.26 17.60
CA PHE A 33 -4.86 5.11 16.92
C PHE A 33 -4.48 6.59 17.00
N PHE A 34 -4.13 7.11 18.18
CA PHE A 34 -3.73 8.50 18.34
C PHE A 34 -2.45 8.82 17.56
N ILE A 35 -1.43 7.96 17.62
CA ILE A 35 -0.18 8.16 16.87
C ILE A 35 -0.48 8.23 15.37
N PHE A 36 -1.22 7.25 14.83
CA PHE A 36 -1.53 7.22 13.41
C PHE A 36 -2.49 8.34 12.99
N PHE A 37 -3.36 8.79 13.88
CA PHE A 37 -4.22 9.94 13.63
C PHE A 37 -3.41 11.24 13.50
N ILE A 38 -2.40 11.42 14.34
CA ILE A 38 -1.47 12.55 14.21
C ILE A 38 -0.70 12.45 12.89
N VAL A 39 -0.18 11.27 12.56
CA VAL A 39 0.50 11.03 11.27
C VAL A 39 -0.43 11.34 10.08
N PHE A 40 -1.69 10.92 10.15
CA PHE A 40 -2.70 11.23 9.13
C PHE A 40 -2.90 12.74 8.96
N ILE A 41 -3.02 13.50 10.06
CA ILE A 41 -3.11 14.95 10.01
C ILE A 41 -1.86 15.57 9.38
N VAL A 42 -0.67 15.17 9.82
CA VAL A 42 0.60 15.68 9.26
C VAL A 42 0.69 15.42 7.76
N ILE A 43 0.36 14.20 7.33
CA ILE A 43 0.38 13.82 5.90
C ILE A 43 -0.61 14.65 5.09
N SER A 44 -1.76 15.01 5.66
CA SER A 44 -2.78 15.81 4.95
C SER A 44 -2.33 17.23 4.61
N PHE A 45 -1.32 17.78 5.30
CA PHE A 45 -0.73 19.07 4.97
C PHE A 45 0.23 19.03 3.78
N PHE A 46 0.70 17.87 3.37
CA PHE A 46 1.59 17.77 2.23
C PHE A 46 0.81 18.00 0.91
N ARG A 47 1.32 18.91 0.11
CA ARG A 47 0.74 19.21 -1.21
C ARG A 47 0.93 18.02 -2.15
N ILE A 48 -0.02 17.81 -3.07
CA ILE A 48 0.06 16.76 -4.11
C ILE A 48 1.38 16.85 -4.91
N LYS A 49 1.89 18.06 -5.14
CA LYS A 49 3.19 18.29 -5.81
C LYS A 49 4.36 17.60 -5.09
N PHE A 50 4.34 17.50 -3.77
CA PHE A 50 5.35 16.79 -2.99
C PHE A 50 5.34 15.29 -3.32
N TRP A 51 4.18 14.66 -3.23
CA TRP A 51 4.00 13.24 -3.54
C TRP A 51 4.38 12.95 -4.99
N HIS A 52 3.99 13.81 -5.90
CA HIS A 52 4.36 13.69 -7.30
C HIS A 52 5.89 13.79 -7.49
N LYS A 53 6.57 14.72 -6.80
CA LYS A 53 8.03 14.87 -6.91
C LYS A 53 8.79 13.67 -6.34
N THR A 54 8.31 13.07 -5.25
CA THR A 54 8.98 11.98 -4.52
C THR A 54 8.51 10.58 -4.93
N ALA A 55 7.55 10.45 -5.85
CA ALA A 55 6.89 9.20 -6.22
C ALA A 55 7.85 8.04 -6.53
N TYR A 56 8.86 8.28 -7.36
CA TYR A 56 9.83 7.24 -7.74
C TYR A 56 10.72 6.84 -6.56
N LEU A 57 11.21 7.83 -5.81
CA LEU A 57 12.01 7.57 -4.61
C LEU A 57 11.19 6.77 -3.59
N PHE A 58 9.94 7.16 -3.36
CA PHE A 58 9.05 6.47 -2.44
C PHE A 58 8.81 5.02 -2.87
N TYR A 59 8.51 4.77 -4.15
CA TYR A 59 8.31 3.42 -4.68
C TYR A 59 9.55 2.54 -4.47
N PHE A 60 10.73 3.00 -4.88
CA PHE A 60 11.96 2.23 -4.74
C PHE A 60 12.35 2.00 -3.27
N SER A 61 12.14 2.97 -2.40
CA SER A 61 12.38 2.81 -0.96
C SER A 61 11.49 1.71 -0.36
N ILE A 62 10.21 1.71 -0.72
CA ILE A 62 9.28 0.66 -0.25
C ILE A 62 9.58 -0.69 -0.90
N LEU A 63 10.03 -0.72 -2.16
CA LEU A 63 10.43 -1.95 -2.82
C LEU A 63 11.65 -2.59 -2.13
N ILE A 64 12.65 -1.80 -1.76
CA ILE A 64 13.80 -2.27 -0.98
C ILE A 64 13.34 -2.79 0.38
N LEU A 65 12.43 -2.08 1.04
CA LEU A 65 11.87 -2.49 2.32
C LEU A 65 11.09 -3.81 2.18
N LEU A 66 10.31 -3.97 1.10
CA LEU A 66 9.57 -5.20 0.80
C LEU A 66 10.52 -6.38 0.58
N PHE A 67 11.60 -6.18 -0.16
CA PHE A 67 12.64 -7.19 -0.37
C PHE A 67 13.36 -7.56 0.94
N SER A 68 13.58 -6.58 1.83
CA SER A 68 14.26 -6.82 3.11
C SER A 68 13.45 -7.70 4.08
N VAL A 69 12.13 -7.84 3.87
CA VAL A 69 11.28 -8.73 4.69
C VAL A 69 11.76 -10.19 4.64
N ASP A 70 12.26 -10.66 3.51
CA ASP A 70 12.73 -12.06 3.36
C ASP A 70 13.93 -12.34 4.26
N PHE A 71 14.75 -11.32 4.55
CA PHE A 71 15.94 -11.43 5.40
C PHE A 71 15.65 -11.09 6.88
N PHE A 72 14.97 -9.99 7.12
CA PHE A 72 14.78 -9.40 8.46
C PHE A 72 13.35 -9.50 9.00
N GLY A 73 12.43 -10.09 8.23
CA GLY A 73 11.03 -10.19 8.61
C GLY A 73 10.80 -11.13 9.80
N ILE A 74 9.82 -10.79 10.62
CA ILE A 74 9.31 -11.66 11.69
C ILE A 74 8.18 -12.53 11.16
N THR A 75 8.14 -13.78 11.64
CA THR A 75 7.08 -14.71 11.30
C THR A 75 5.89 -14.47 12.21
N ALA A 76 4.75 -14.11 11.64
CA ALA A 76 3.48 -14.00 12.33
C ALA A 76 2.41 -14.77 11.55
N SER A 77 1.63 -15.60 12.24
CA SER A 77 0.58 -16.44 11.65
C SER A 77 1.06 -17.30 10.47
N GLY A 78 2.28 -17.86 10.59
CA GLY A 78 2.83 -18.79 9.60
C GLY A 78 3.47 -18.16 8.37
N SER A 79 3.59 -16.86 8.28
CA SER A 79 4.26 -16.18 7.16
C SER A 79 5.13 -15.01 7.62
N LYS A 80 6.22 -14.78 6.87
CA LYS A 80 7.17 -13.68 7.08
C LYS A 80 6.70 -12.46 6.29
N ARG A 81 6.03 -11.49 6.94
CA ARG A 81 5.43 -10.31 6.25
C ARG A 81 5.69 -9.00 6.96
N TRP A 82 6.20 -9.06 8.18
CA TRP A 82 6.28 -7.91 9.08
C TRP A 82 7.71 -7.57 9.42
N ILE A 83 8.02 -6.29 9.50
CA ILE A 83 9.27 -5.77 10.06
C ILE A 83 8.97 -5.16 11.41
N ASN A 84 9.69 -5.58 12.44
CA ASN A 84 9.57 -5.00 13.75
C ASN A 84 10.37 -3.67 13.81
N LEU A 85 9.66 -2.59 14.07
CA LEU A 85 10.23 -1.26 14.26
C LEU A 85 10.17 -0.85 15.76
N PHE A 86 10.45 -1.79 16.67
CA PHE A 86 10.40 -1.64 18.14
C PHE A 86 9.01 -1.32 18.69
N PHE A 87 8.30 -0.34 18.16
CA PHE A 87 6.99 0.10 18.65
C PHE A 87 5.83 -0.45 17.82
N ILE A 88 6.09 -0.78 16.57
CA ILE A 88 5.06 -1.13 15.58
C ILE A 88 5.63 -2.22 14.65
N ASN A 89 4.80 -3.20 14.33
CA ASN A 89 5.07 -4.13 13.26
C ASN A 89 4.58 -3.48 11.96
N LEU A 90 5.52 -3.17 11.07
CA LEU A 90 5.24 -2.59 9.76
C LEU A 90 5.12 -3.70 8.72
N GLN A 91 4.07 -3.66 7.91
CA GLN A 91 3.92 -4.52 6.73
C GLN A 91 4.24 -3.70 5.47
N PRO A 92 5.40 -3.90 4.82
CA PRO A 92 5.81 -3.08 3.68
C PRO A 92 4.87 -3.19 2.48
N SER A 93 4.21 -4.32 2.29
CA SER A 93 3.24 -4.52 1.21
C SER A 93 2.01 -3.59 1.31
N GLU A 94 1.63 -3.14 2.53
CA GLU A 94 0.58 -2.13 2.71
C GLU A 94 0.99 -0.77 2.15
N LEU A 95 2.23 -0.37 2.39
CA LEU A 95 2.78 0.87 1.84
C LEU A 95 3.02 0.77 0.34
N MET A 96 3.36 -0.43 -0.17
CA MET A 96 3.60 -0.68 -1.58
C MET A 96 2.36 -0.40 -2.44
N LYS A 97 1.16 -0.69 -1.96
CA LYS A 97 -0.10 -0.36 -2.66
C LYS A 97 -0.19 1.13 -2.97
N ILE A 98 0.12 1.96 -1.98
CA ILE A 98 0.09 3.43 -2.13
C ILE A 98 1.23 3.90 -3.02
N ALA A 99 2.44 3.41 -2.79
CA ALA A 99 3.63 3.79 -3.53
C ALA A 99 3.52 3.48 -5.03
N LEU A 100 2.95 2.32 -5.36
CA LEU A 100 2.67 1.91 -6.74
C LEU A 100 1.71 2.86 -7.44
N ILE A 101 0.59 3.20 -6.80
CA ILE A 101 -0.42 4.12 -7.39
C ILE A 101 0.21 5.49 -7.67
N ILE A 102 0.98 6.03 -6.72
CA ILE A 102 1.65 7.32 -6.87
C ILE A 102 2.72 7.27 -7.97
N PHE A 103 3.48 6.16 -8.07
CA PHE A 103 4.46 5.95 -9.13
C PHE A 103 3.80 5.98 -10.51
N LEU A 104 2.75 5.18 -10.70
CA LEU A 104 2.05 5.06 -11.98
C LEU A 104 1.34 6.36 -12.37
N ALA A 105 0.72 7.05 -11.42
CA ALA A 105 0.11 8.35 -11.64
C ALA A 105 1.13 9.37 -12.15
N ARG A 106 2.34 9.41 -11.55
CA ARG A 106 3.43 10.27 -12.03
C ARG A 106 3.95 9.84 -13.40
N PHE A 107 4.07 8.55 -13.65
CA PHE A 107 4.55 8.02 -14.91
C PHE A 107 3.64 8.47 -16.06
N TYR A 108 2.33 8.25 -15.94
CA TYR A 108 1.36 8.62 -16.97
C TYR A 108 1.15 10.13 -17.10
N TYR A 109 1.31 10.89 -16.03
CA TYR A 109 1.23 12.36 -16.08
C TYR A 109 2.22 13.00 -17.08
N LYS A 110 3.36 12.36 -17.32
CA LYS A 110 4.40 12.85 -18.24
C LYS A 110 4.19 12.44 -19.71
N ILE A 111 3.25 11.55 -19.97
CA ILE A 111 3.03 10.98 -21.31
C ILE A 111 1.88 11.76 -21.98
N PRO A 112 2.07 12.29 -23.20
CA PRO A 112 0.99 12.86 -23.97
C PRO A 112 -0.13 11.83 -24.19
N VAL A 113 -1.39 12.28 -24.09
CA VAL A 113 -2.57 11.40 -24.14
C VAL A 113 -2.60 10.55 -25.43
N GLU A 114 -2.16 11.13 -26.54
CA GLU A 114 -2.12 10.47 -27.85
C GLU A 114 -1.13 9.28 -27.89
N LYS A 115 -0.12 9.31 -27.02
CA LYS A 115 0.94 8.29 -26.96
C LYS A 115 0.71 7.24 -25.88
N ILE A 116 -0.28 7.42 -25.01
CA ILE A 116 -0.52 6.48 -23.90
C ILE A 116 -0.82 5.07 -24.44
N ILE A 117 -1.50 4.98 -25.59
CA ILE A 117 -1.92 3.70 -26.19
C ILE A 117 -0.73 2.97 -26.85
N ASP A 118 0.40 3.61 -27.06
CA ASP A 118 1.58 2.96 -27.64
C ASP A 118 2.08 1.84 -26.71
N ILE A 119 2.26 0.66 -27.25
CA ILE A 119 2.64 -0.56 -26.52
C ILE A 119 3.91 -0.39 -25.67
N LYS A 120 4.85 0.45 -26.10
CA LYS A 120 6.09 0.75 -25.37
C LYS A 120 5.87 1.38 -24.00
N TYR A 121 4.76 2.11 -23.80
CA TYR A 121 4.42 2.75 -22.52
C TYR A 121 3.65 1.82 -21.58
N ILE A 122 3.35 0.59 -21.99
CA ILE A 122 2.73 -0.42 -21.14
C ILE A 122 3.77 -1.30 -20.43
N PHE A 123 4.95 -1.51 -21.04
CA PHE A 123 5.98 -2.40 -20.47
C PHE A 123 6.48 -1.94 -19.11
N VAL A 124 6.77 -0.64 -18.95
CA VAL A 124 7.28 -0.11 -17.68
C VAL A 124 6.24 -0.25 -16.57
N PRO A 125 4.98 0.17 -16.72
CA PRO A 125 3.92 -0.07 -15.74
C PRO A 125 3.72 -1.54 -15.39
N ILE A 126 3.69 -2.43 -16.38
CA ILE A 126 3.56 -3.87 -16.13
C ILE A 126 4.72 -4.36 -15.25
N PHE A 127 5.96 -4.05 -15.62
CA PHE A 127 7.12 -4.46 -14.83
C PHE A 127 7.07 -3.92 -13.41
N VAL A 128 6.72 -2.65 -13.23
CA VAL A 128 6.59 -1.98 -11.94
C VAL A 128 5.47 -2.59 -11.08
N ILE A 129 4.42 -3.14 -11.68
CA ILE A 129 3.36 -3.86 -10.96
C ILE A 129 3.82 -5.28 -10.60
N PHE A 130 4.41 -6.00 -11.56
CA PHE A 130 4.74 -7.43 -11.39
C PHE A 130 5.84 -7.67 -10.36
N VAL A 131 6.84 -6.79 -10.28
CA VAL A 131 7.94 -6.97 -9.30
C VAL A 131 7.42 -7.06 -7.86
N PRO A 132 6.65 -6.10 -7.32
CA PRO A 132 6.12 -6.24 -5.97
C PRO A 132 5.08 -7.35 -5.84
N VAL A 133 4.30 -7.66 -6.87
CA VAL A 133 3.36 -8.79 -6.85
C VAL A 133 4.12 -10.11 -6.64
N LEU A 134 5.20 -10.34 -7.36
CA LEU A 134 6.03 -11.54 -7.21
C LEU A 134 6.66 -11.62 -5.82
N LEU A 135 7.17 -10.50 -5.28
CA LEU A 135 7.74 -10.47 -3.93
C LEU A 135 6.69 -10.76 -2.86
N VAL A 136 5.47 -10.25 -3.01
CA VAL A 136 4.39 -10.49 -2.03
C VAL A 136 3.84 -11.91 -2.15
N THR A 137 3.78 -12.48 -3.35
CA THR A 137 3.38 -13.89 -3.53
C THR A 137 4.40 -14.86 -2.95
N SER A 138 5.70 -14.55 -2.97
CA SER A 138 6.72 -15.36 -2.30
C SER A 138 6.58 -15.35 -0.77
N GLN A 139 5.93 -14.33 -0.20
CA GLN A 139 5.60 -14.20 1.23
C GLN A 139 4.25 -14.83 1.62
N PRO A 140 3.73 -15.81 0.91
CA PRO A 140 2.38 -16.39 0.78
C PRO A 140 1.23 -15.43 1.16
N ASP A 141 1.19 -14.24 0.52
CA ASP A 141 0.14 -13.24 0.72
C ASP A 141 -0.61 -12.93 -0.59
N LEU A 142 -1.39 -13.90 -1.05
CA LEU A 142 -2.17 -13.78 -2.30
C LEU A 142 -3.18 -12.63 -2.26
N GLY A 143 -3.79 -12.37 -1.10
CA GLY A 143 -4.77 -11.29 -0.95
C GLY A 143 -4.16 -9.91 -1.24
N THR A 144 -3.01 -9.63 -0.62
CA THR A 144 -2.30 -8.35 -0.83
C THR A 144 -1.70 -8.28 -2.23
N ALA A 145 -1.17 -9.38 -2.77
CA ALA A 145 -0.66 -9.45 -4.15
C ALA A 145 -1.76 -9.09 -5.17
N LEU A 146 -2.96 -9.65 -5.01
CA LEU A 146 -4.12 -9.31 -5.86
C LEU A 146 -4.52 -7.84 -5.73
N LEU A 147 -4.51 -7.27 -4.53
CA LEU A 147 -4.82 -5.84 -4.34
C LEU A 147 -3.78 -4.94 -5.03
N ILE A 148 -2.50 -5.28 -4.97
CA ILE A 148 -1.43 -4.56 -5.69
C ILE A 148 -1.66 -4.67 -7.19
N LEU A 149 -1.93 -5.86 -7.70
CA LEU A 149 -2.18 -6.12 -9.12
C LEU A 149 -3.39 -5.34 -9.63
N ILE A 150 -4.55 -5.49 -8.97
CA ILE A 150 -5.80 -4.81 -9.35
C ILE A 150 -5.63 -3.29 -9.26
N GLY A 151 -5.02 -2.79 -8.18
CA GLY A 151 -4.75 -1.35 -8.03
C GLY A 151 -3.88 -0.80 -9.15
N GLY A 152 -2.79 -1.50 -9.50
CA GLY A 152 -1.91 -1.11 -10.61
C GLY A 152 -2.61 -1.14 -11.97
N LEU A 153 -3.34 -2.22 -12.28
CA LEU A 153 -4.10 -2.36 -13.51
C LEU A 153 -5.21 -1.30 -13.63
N SER A 154 -5.86 -0.97 -12.51
CA SER A 154 -6.87 0.11 -12.48
C SER A 154 -6.28 1.46 -12.87
N VAL A 155 -5.06 1.79 -12.44
CA VAL A 155 -4.40 3.03 -12.86
C VAL A 155 -4.07 3.02 -14.36
N ILE A 156 -3.61 1.89 -14.90
CA ILE A 156 -3.35 1.74 -16.34
C ILE A 156 -4.65 1.96 -17.14
N TRP A 157 -5.75 1.36 -16.69
CA TRP A 157 -7.05 1.53 -17.31
C TRP A 157 -7.54 2.99 -17.26
N LEU A 158 -7.45 3.63 -16.09
CA LEU A 158 -7.82 5.04 -15.91
C LEU A 158 -6.94 5.99 -16.75
N ALA A 159 -5.70 5.62 -17.03
CA ALA A 159 -4.82 6.36 -17.92
C ALA A 159 -5.28 6.36 -19.38
N GLY A 160 -6.21 5.48 -19.78
CA GLY A 160 -6.81 5.45 -21.12
C GLY A 160 -6.57 4.16 -21.91
N PHE A 161 -5.95 3.13 -21.33
CA PHE A 161 -5.85 1.83 -21.99
C PHE A 161 -7.22 1.16 -22.08
N LYS A 162 -7.55 0.66 -23.28
CA LYS A 162 -8.84 0.01 -23.54
C LYS A 162 -8.94 -1.30 -22.78
N LEU A 163 -10.07 -1.52 -22.11
CA LEU A 163 -10.36 -2.73 -21.33
C LEU A 163 -10.15 -4.03 -22.16
N LYS A 164 -10.32 -3.96 -23.45
CA LYS A 164 -10.08 -5.08 -24.39
C LYS A 164 -8.68 -5.68 -24.26
N PHE A 165 -7.65 -4.87 -23.99
CA PHE A 165 -6.28 -5.36 -23.79
C PHE A 165 -6.17 -6.25 -22.54
N PHE A 166 -6.93 -5.96 -21.49
CA PHE A 166 -6.95 -6.75 -20.27
C PHE A 166 -7.74 -8.05 -20.44
N LEU A 167 -8.80 -8.04 -21.23
CA LEU A 167 -9.65 -9.22 -21.50
C LEU A 167 -8.97 -10.24 -22.43
N TYR A 168 -8.07 -9.80 -23.34
CA TYR A 168 -7.32 -10.69 -24.20
C TYR A 168 -6.03 -11.24 -23.58
N SER A 169 -5.62 -10.73 -22.41
CA SER A 169 -4.42 -11.18 -21.68
C SER A 169 -4.75 -12.14 -20.52
N LEU A 170 -6.02 -12.40 -20.25
CA LEU A 170 -6.55 -13.42 -19.34
C LEU A 170 -6.88 -14.70 -20.09
#